data_351a25d55178c06a825d2dc5e6e885e1
#
_entry.id   351a25d55178c06a825d2dc5e6e885e1
#
_cell.length_a   1.000
_cell.length_b   1.000
_cell.length_c   1.000
_cell.angle_alpha   90.00
_cell.angle_beta   90.00
_cell.angle_gamma   90.00
#
_symmetry.space_group_name_H-M   'P 1'
#
loop_
_entity.id
_entity.type
_entity.pdbx_description
1 polymer ?
#
loop_
_entity_poly.entity_id
_entity_poly.type
_entity_poly.pdbx_seq_one_letter_code
_entity_poly.pdbx_strand_id
1 'polypeptide(L)'
;MAVAAAAGLAVVVLGGMQGWALRLSSITSPRIHERAPSYEKLVASTERNTSPIFYKDDTFATVLVADMTGKHRFMKLNGKVDASTGSDVETQVVAGHLGALLHPREPKNVLVVGAGAAITAGSVLAHPVERMDLVEISPAVIDAARLFKDANRNAIDDPRTHVHVDDAKTFMALAPRKYDIIVSVPSNPWVAGVSGLFTRDFFQTVDRHLADDGILVQWIHTYENRQELIQLVMRTLRDTFPHATTWLGPYDLVLVASRKPLTFDAQRLAARMAHPDVKADLARVDIHDAFALLSKQVHSEQGQLEFAGEGPINTDDDNILEYASPIAFFVGDQDRFHDERRAPDGGSRLLIHEYMRQHPPTAEQFARLHRNMSRYHRVDDPLVRGVAAKWRELAPDSRDAAVALAKAALAQQDLSLAASLLEAEVARGGRE
;
A
#
# COMPACT_ATOMS: atom_id res chain seq x y z
N MET A 1 16.68 -53.36 -15.16
CA MET A 1 17.00 -52.90 -13.81
C MET A 1 17.74 -51.53 -13.83
N ALA A 2 18.75 -51.31 -14.68
CA ALA A 2 19.47 -50.00 -14.73
C ALA A 2 18.58 -48.80 -15.09
N VAL A 3 17.61 -48.95 -16.01
CA VAL A 3 16.69 -47.86 -16.39
C VAL A 3 15.72 -47.52 -15.26
N ALA A 4 15.25 -48.49 -14.50
CA ALA A 4 14.37 -48.25 -13.34
C ALA A 4 15.13 -47.59 -12.19
N ALA A 5 16.40 -47.94 -11.98
CA ALA A 5 17.26 -47.29 -10.99
C ALA A 5 17.61 -45.84 -11.37
N ALA A 6 17.86 -45.58 -12.66
CA ALA A 6 18.10 -44.23 -13.16
C ALA A 6 16.83 -43.34 -13.08
N ALA A 7 15.67 -43.88 -13.40
CA ALA A 7 14.39 -43.17 -13.24
C ALA A 7 14.07 -42.89 -11.76
N GLY A 8 14.32 -43.87 -10.86
CA GLY A 8 14.17 -43.66 -9.43
C GLY A 8 15.11 -42.62 -8.86
N LEU A 9 16.37 -42.60 -9.30
CA LEU A 9 17.34 -41.59 -8.90
C LEU A 9 16.95 -40.19 -9.42
N ALA A 10 16.46 -40.08 -10.67
CA ALA A 10 15.97 -38.84 -11.23
C ALA A 10 14.78 -38.27 -10.45
N VAL A 11 13.80 -39.14 -10.04
CA VAL A 11 12.65 -38.70 -9.23
C VAL A 11 13.09 -38.25 -7.84
N VAL A 12 14.05 -38.92 -7.21
CA VAL A 12 14.58 -38.50 -5.90
C VAL A 12 15.38 -37.20 -6.00
N VAL A 13 16.19 -37.04 -7.04
CA VAL A 13 16.99 -35.83 -7.27
C VAL A 13 16.05 -34.65 -7.61
N LEU A 14 15.06 -34.82 -8.50
CA LEU A 14 14.12 -33.77 -8.89
C LEU A 14 13.18 -33.40 -7.72
N GLY A 15 12.69 -34.37 -6.96
CA GLY A 15 11.89 -34.13 -5.76
C GLY A 15 12.70 -33.44 -4.64
N GLY A 16 13.96 -33.81 -4.49
CA GLY A 16 14.89 -33.17 -3.56
C GLY A 16 15.21 -31.71 -3.98
N MET A 17 15.37 -31.47 -5.27
CA MET A 17 15.59 -30.13 -5.81
C MET A 17 14.40 -29.21 -5.63
N GLN A 18 13.16 -29.69 -5.84
CA GLN A 18 11.95 -28.92 -5.58
C GLN A 18 11.79 -28.58 -4.09
N GLY A 19 12.04 -29.55 -3.20
CA GLY A 19 12.04 -29.30 -1.76
C GLY A 19 13.13 -28.30 -1.32
N TRP A 20 14.29 -28.33 -1.97
CA TRP A 20 15.38 -27.41 -1.71
C TRP A 20 15.08 -25.99 -2.24
N ALA A 21 14.49 -25.85 -3.44
CA ALA A 21 14.05 -24.58 -4.00
C ALA A 21 12.97 -23.92 -3.14
N LEU A 22 11.99 -24.66 -2.66
CA LEU A 22 10.98 -24.19 -1.72
C LEU A 22 11.59 -23.67 -0.42
N ARG A 23 12.55 -24.41 0.16
CA ARG A 23 13.26 -23.98 1.37
C ARG A 23 14.08 -22.71 1.14
N LEU A 24 14.85 -22.65 0.06
CA LEU A 24 15.61 -21.44 -0.27
C LEU A 24 14.68 -20.24 -0.48
N SER A 25 13.64 -20.36 -1.27
CA SER A 25 12.71 -19.25 -1.52
C SER A 25 11.97 -18.79 -0.26
N SER A 26 11.73 -19.68 0.71
CA SER A 26 11.11 -19.31 1.98
C SER A 26 12.09 -18.57 2.91
N ILE A 27 13.38 -18.90 2.84
CA ILE A 27 14.45 -18.38 3.71
C ILE A 27 15.04 -17.09 3.13
N THR A 28 15.21 -17.02 1.80
CA THR A 28 15.83 -15.87 1.15
C THR A 28 15.02 -14.61 1.41
N SER A 29 15.69 -13.64 2.02
CA SER A 29 15.26 -12.25 2.06
C SER A 29 16.33 -11.45 1.31
N PRO A 30 15.96 -10.57 0.37
CA PRO A 30 16.92 -9.67 -0.23
C PRO A 30 17.55 -8.69 0.78
N ARG A 31 16.99 -8.58 1.99
CA ARG A 31 17.54 -7.81 3.12
C ARG A 31 18.70 -8.54 3.79
N ILE A 32 19.82 -8.70 3.04
CA ILE A 32 21.01 -9.39 3.50
C ILE A 32 21.72 -8.66 4.67
N HIS A 33 21.42 -7.39 4.90
CA HIS A 33 22.00 -6.61 5.99
C HIS A 33 21.41 -6.90 7.38
N GLU A 34 20.26 -7.57 7.45
CA GLU A 34 19.81 -8.14 8.71
C GLU A 34 20.72 -9.33 9.05
N ARG A 35 21.68 -9.10 9.93
CA ARG A 35 22.63 -10.12 10.38
C ARG A 35 21.89 -11.27 11.04
N ALA A 36 21.55 -12.31 10.27
CA ALA A 36 21.18 -13.58 10.87
C ALA A 36 22.38 -14.12 11.64
N PRO A 37 22.23 -14.54 12.91
CA PRO A 37 23.34 -15.02 13.73
C PRO A 37 24.00 -16.29 13.16
N SER A 38 23.32 -17.07 12.34
CA SER A 38 23.85 -18.12 11.46
C SER A 38 22.78 -18.55 10.45
N TYR A 39 23.23 -19.20 9.34
CA TYR A 39 22.35 -19.80 8.34
C TYR A 39 21.39 -20.82 8.97
N GLU A 40 21.89 -21.72 9.84
CA GLU A 40 21.05 -22.75 10.49
C GLU A 40 19.94 -22.12 11.37
N LYS A 41 20.24 -21.02 12.08
CA LYS A 41 19.25 -20.32 12.88
C LYS A 41 18.21 -19.60 12.01
N LEU A 42 18.62 -19.04 10.88
CA LEU A 42 17.70 -18.45 9.91
C LEU A 42 16.75 -19.51 9.35
N VAL A 43 17.28 -20.64 8.86
CA VAL A 43 16.49 -21.78 8.37
C VAL A 43 15.50 -22.25 9.42
N ALA A 44 16.00 -22.58 10.62
CA ALA A 44 15.18 -23.11 11.70
C ALA A 44 14.10 -22.13 12.20
N SER A 45 14.32 -20.81 12.13
CA SER A 45 13.32 -19.82 12.49
C SER A 45 12.24 -19.69 11.41
N THR A 46 12.62 -19.73 10.15
CA THR A 46 11.71 -19.66 9.00
C THR A 46 10.84 -20.91 8.93
N GLU A 47 11.44 -22.11 9.02
CA GLU A 47 10.70 -23.39 8.98
C GLU A 47 9.71 -23.54 10.13
N ARG A 48 9.99 -22.99 11.31
CA ARG A 48 9.05 -23.02 12.45
C ARG A 48 7.85 -22.10 12.29
N ASN A 49 8.04 -20.97 11.59
CA ASN A 49 7.05 -19.91 11.55
C ASN A 49 6.33 -19.78 10.20
N THR A 50 6.77 -20.53 9.18
CA THR A 50 6.29 -20.36 7.81
C THR A 50 5.96 -21.71 7.19
N SER A 51 4.75 -21.83 6.63
CA SER A 51 4.28 -23.02 5.91
C SER A 51 4.06 -22.66 4.44
N PRO A 52 4.99 -23.03 3.54
CA PRO A 52 4.80 -22.84 2.10
C PRO A 52 3.61 -23.66 1.59
N ILE A 53 2.71 -23.01 0.83
CA ILE A 53 1.51 -23.64 0.25
C ILE A 53 1.51 -23.59 -1.28
N PHE A 54 2.37 -22.76 -1.89
CA PHE A 54 2.50 -22.66 -3.34
C PHE A 54 3.90 -22.21 -3.70
N TYR A 55 4.43 -22.78 -4.78
CA TYR A 55 5.69 -22.38 -5.39
C TYR A 55 5.60 -22.61 -6.90
N LYS A 56 5.94 -21.61 -7.67
CA LYS A 56 6.00 -21.70 -9.13
C LYS A 56 7.01 -20.70 -9.68
N ASP A 57 7.86 -21.19 -10.59
CA ASP A 57 8.71 -20.34 -11.40
C ASP A 57 8.06 -20.12 -12.77
N ASP A 58 8.12 -18.90 -13.25
CA ASP A 58 7.83 -18.58 -14.65
C ASP A 58 8.92 -17.67 -15.25
N THR A 59 8.69 -17.13 -16.44
CA THR A 59 9.67 -16.31 -17.14
C THR A 59 9.97 -14.98 -16.42
N PHE A 60 9.04 -14.50 -15.58
CA PHE A 60 9.09 -13.17 -14.98
C PHE A 60 9.40 -13.20 -13.49
N ALA A 61 8.95 -14.25 -12.79
CA ALA A 61 9.10 -14.32 -11.34
C ALA A 61 9.17 -15.74 -10.79
N THR A 62 9.91 -15.88 -9.69
CA THR A 62 9.76 -16.99 -8.73
C THR A 62 8.69 -16.58 -7.73
N VAL A 63 7.56 -17.28 -7.71
CA VAL A 63 6.40 -16.99 -6.85
C VAL A 63 6.29 -18.02 -5.74
N LEU A 64 6.31 -17.57 -4.50
CA LEU A 64 6.06 -18.38 -3.31
C LEU A 64 4.86 -17.80 -2.55
N VAL A 65 3.90 -18.64 -2.17
CA VAL A 65 2.89 -18.28 -1.16
C VAL A 65 3.10 -19.14 0.07
N ALA A 66 3.04 -18.51 1.22
CA ALA A 66 3.17 -19.21 2.49
C ALA A 66 2.26 -18.59 3.57
N ASP A 67 1.86 -19.42 4.52
CA ASP A 67 1.17 -18.98 5.73
C ASP A 67 2.19 -18.79 6.85
N MET A 68 2.14 -17.66 7.52
CA MET A 68 2.84 -17.44 8.78
C MET A 68 1.98 -17.98 9.92
N THR A 69 2.54 -18.88 10.72
CA THR A 69 1.84 -19.63 11.76
C THR A 69 0.95 -18.73 12.62
N GLY A 70 -0.36 -18.94 12.55
CA GLY A 70 -1.37 -18.24 13.35
C GLY A 70 -1.54 -16.75 13.05
N LYS A 71 -0.99 -16.22 11.94
CA LYS A 71 -0.99 -14.78 11.68
C LYS A 71 -1.60 -14.39 10.34
N HIS A 72 -0.86 -14.56 9.24
CA HIS A 72 -1.26 -14.07 7.93
C HIS A 72 -0.61 -14.86 6.80
N ARG A 73 -1.21 -14.76 5.61
CA ARG A 73 -0.68 -15.28 4.35
C ARG A 73 0.12 -14.19 3.65
N PHE A 74 1.22 -14.58 3.03
CA PHE A 74 2.03 -13.67 2.22
C PHE A 74 2.46 -14.31 0.90
N MET A 75 2.69 -13.46 -0.10
CA MET A 75 3.28 -13.81 -1.38
C MET A 75 4.67 -13.19 -1.47
N LYS A 76 5.65 -14.00 -1.86
CA LYS A 76 6.99 -13.52 -2.23
C LYS A 76 7.16 -13.59 -3.73
N LEU A 77 7.70 -12.52 -4.30
CA LEU A 77 8.20 -12.48 -5.67
C LEU A 77 9.72 -12.33 -5.61
N ASN A 78 10.44 -13.26 -6.24
CA ASN A 78 11.91 -13.27 -6.26
C ASN A 78 12.54 -13.17 -4.85
N GLY A 79 11.90 -13.81 -3.87
CA GLY A 79 12.36 -13.85 -2.47
C GLY A 79 11.89 -12.69 -1.57
N LYS A 80 11.35 -11.60 -2.12
CA LYS A 80 10.80 -10.47 -1.36
C LYS A 80 9.28 -10.63 -1.16
N VAL A 81 8.76 -10.28 0.03
CA VAL A 81 7.31 -10.17 0.25
C VAL A 81 6.77 -8.99 -0.56
N ASP A 82 5.85 -9.27 -1.46
CA ASP A 82 5.26 -8.28 -2.38
C ASP A 82 3.80 -7.98 -2.04
N ALA A 83 3.10 -8.94 -1.44
CA ALA A 83 1.74 -8.75 -0.94
C ALA A 83 1.46 -9.68 0.23
N SER A 84 0.64 -9.24 1.20
CA SER A 84 0.21 -10.09 2.31
C SER A 84 -1.21 -9.74 2.79
N THR A 85 -1.75 -10.58 3.68
CA THR A 85 -2.95 -10.24 4.47
C THR A 85 -2.58 -9.62 5.83
N GLY A 86 -1.34 -9.16 5.98
CA GLY A 86 -0.78 -8.58 7.18
C GLY A 86 -0.79 -7.05 7.18
N SER A 87 0.34 -6.44 7.52
CA SER A 87 0.46 -4.99 7.72
C SER A 87 0.27 -4.15 6.46
N ASP A 88 0.52 -4.70 5.28
CA ASP A 88 0.39 -4.04 3.98
C ASP A 88 -1.04 -4.10 3.40
N VAL A 89 -1.96 -4.85 4.04
CA VAL A 89 -3.35 -4.97 3.56
C VAL A 89 -4.06 -3.62 3.50
N GLU A 90 -3.74 -2.70 4.40
CA GLU A 90 -4.35 -1.37 4.42
C GLU A 90 -4.00 -0.58 3.15
N THR A 91 -2.74 -0.58 2.73
CA THR A 91 -2.31 0.09 1.47
C THR A 91 -3.07 -0.47 0.27
N GLN A 92 -3.17 -1.81 0.17
CA GLN A 92 -3.86 -2.48 -0.93
C GLN A 92 -5.34 -2.11 -0.98
N VAL A 93 -6.02 -2.10 0.17
CA VAL A 93 -7.43 -1.72 0.29
C VAL A 93 -7.63 -0.25 -0.07
N VAL A 94 -6.84 0.65 0.51
CA VAL A 94 -6.94 2.09 0.27
C VAL A 94 -6.70 2.41 -1.22
N ALA A 95 -5.67 1.82 -1.84
CA ALA A 95 -5.40 2.00 -3.26
C ALA A 95 -6.58 1.58 -4.15
N GLY A 96 -7.26 0.47 -3.82
CA GLY A 96 -8.44 0.02 -4.56
C GLY A 96 -9.67 0.94 -4.41
N HIS A 97 -9.81 1.57 -3.25
CA HIS A 97 -10.96 2.43 -2.98
C HIS A 97 -10.80 3.89 -3.43
N LEU A 98 -9.59 4.49 -3.33
CA LEU A 98 -9.38 5.93 -3.50
C LEU A 98 -9.91 6.44 -4.85
N GLY A 99 -9.59 5.74 -5.94
CA GLY A 99 -10.07 6.15 -7.26
C GLY A 99 -11.58 6.26 -7.33
N ALA A 100 -12.31 5.23 -6.86
CA ALA A 100 -13.77 5.20 -6.90
C ALA A 100 -14.41 6.17 -5.90
N LEU A 101 -13.85 6.32 -4.71
CA LEU A 101 -14.38 7.22 -3.69
C LEU A 101 -14.25 8.70 -4.06
N LEU A 102 -13.16 9.08 -4.76
CA LEU A 102 -12.88 10.45 -5.17
C LEU A 102 -13.41 10.80 -6.57
N HIS A 103 -13.83 9.82 -7.37
CA HIS A 103 -14.30 10.06 -8.73
C HIS A 103 -15.51 11.01 -8.76
N PRO A 104 -15.61 11.97 -9.73
CA PRO A 104 -16.72 12.91 -9.80
C PRO A 104 -18.07 12.24 -10.11
N ARG A 105 -18.08 11.12 -10.80
CA ARG A 105 -19.27 10.28 -11.09
C ARG A 105 -19.02 8.83 -10.65
N GLU A 106 -20.01 7.97 -10.79
CA GLU A 106 -19.86 6.54 -10.52
C GLU A 106 -19.01 5.88 -11.63
N PRO A 107 -17.83 5.32 -11.30
CA PRO A 107 -16.96 4.71 -12.29
C PRO A 107 -17.49 3.34 -12.72
N LYS A 108 -17.34 3.01 -14.01
CA LYS A 108 -17.84 1.78 -14.62
C LYS A 108 -16.71 0.87 -15.10
N ASN A 109 -15.69 1.44 -15.72
CA ASN A 109 -14.60 0.70 -16.33
C ASN A 109 -13.30 1.00 -15.58
N VAL A 110 -12.67 -0.03 -15.06
CA VAL A 110 -11.43 0.09 -14.29
C VAL A 110 -10.34 -0.78 -14.90
N LEU A 111 -9.12 -0.26 -14.97
CA LEU A 111 -7.91 -1.04 -15.26
C LEU A 111 -7.10 -1.15 -13.97
N VAL A 112 -6.67 -2.36 -13.64
CA VAL A 112 -5.72 -2.61 -12.56
C VAL A 112 -4.44 -3.19 -13.19
N VAL A 113 -3.31 -2.54 -12.96
CA VAL A 113 -1.97 -2.97 -13.38
C VAL A 113 -1.22 -3.54 -12.19
N GLY A 114 -0.87 -4.82 -12.28
CA GLY A 114 -0.30 -5.62 -11.19
C GLY A 114 -1.38 -6.29 -10.34
N ALA A 115 -1.31 -7.62 -10.26
CA ALA A 115 -2.26 -8.41 -9.49
C ALA A 115 -1.82 -8.58 -8.02
N GLY A 116 -0.56 -8.96 -7.78
CA GLY A 116 -0.10 -9.37 -6.47
C GLY A 116 -1.06 -10.37 -5.84
N ALA A 117 -1.50 -10.15 -4.60
CA ALA A 117 -2.54 -10.95 -3.94
C ALA A 117 -3.97 -10.62 -4.44
N ALA A 118 -4.14 -9.73 -5.41
CA ALA A 118 -5.39 -9.21 -5.94
C ALA A 118 -6.32 -8.54 -4.90
N ILE A 119 -5.79 -8.12 -3.75
CA ILE A 119 -6.58 -7.44 -2.70
C ILE A 119 -7.05 -6.08 -3.21
N THR A 120 -6.18 -5.33 -3.89
CA THR A 120 -6.54 -4.04 -4.53
C THR A 120 -7.67 -4.23 -5.55
N ALA A 121 -7.58 -5.26 -6.38
CA ALA A 121 -8.63 -5.61 -7.34
C ALA A 121 -9.96 -5.94 -6.63
N GLY A 122 -9.91 -6.71 -5.52
CA GLY A 122 -11.08 -7.01 -4.70
C GLY A 122 -11.73 -5.77 -4.09
N SER A 123 -10.93 -4.78 -3.69
CA SER A 123 -11.42 -3.49 -3.18
C SER A 123 -12.06 -2.63 -4.27
N VAL A 124 -11.52 -2.66 -5.50
CA VAL A 124 -12.17 -2.05 -6.67
C VAL A 124 -13.55 -2.67 -6.90
N LEU A 125 -13.64 -4.00 -6.83
CA LEU A 125 -14.91 -4.74 -7.05
C LEU A 125 -15.93 -4.57 -5.92
N ALA A 126 -15.56 -4.00 -4.78
CA ALA A 126 -16.51 -3.58 -3.75
C ALA A 126 -17.42 -2.43 -4.23
N HIS A 127 -16.99 -1.67 -5.24
CA HIS A 127 -17.78 -0.64 -5.89
C HIS A 127 -18.63 -1.22 -7.03
N PRO A 128 -19.71 -0.53 -7.47
CA PRO A 128 -20.61 -0.99 -8.54
C PRO A 128 -19.98 -0.78 -9.93
N VAL A 129 -18.72 -1.22 -10.10
CA VAL A 129 -18.04 -1.24 -11.40
C VAL A 129 -18.67 -2.31 -12.31
N GLU A 130 -18.74 -2.03 -13.59
CA GLU A 130 -19.31 -2.94 -14.58
C GLU A 130 -18.25 -3.86 -15.18
N ARG A 131 -17.01 -3.34 -15.28
CA ARG A 131 -15.89 -4.07 -15.84
C ARG A 131 -14.57 -3.67 -15.19
N MET A 132 -13.75 -4.67 -14.88
CA MET A 132 -12.37 -4.51 -14.48
C MET A 132 -11.47 -5.34 -15.40
N ASP A 133 -10.54 -4.70 -16.09
CA ASP A 133 -9.43 -5.35 -16.76
C ASP A 133 -8.27 -5.44 -15.76
N LEU A 134 -7.74 -6.63 -15.51
CA LEU A 134 -6.61 -6.89 -14.61
C LEU A 134 -5.42 -7.38 -15.44
N VAL A 135 -4.36 -6.58 -15.52
CA VAL A 135 -3.15 -6.91 -16.28
C VAL A 135 -2.05 -7.32 -15.33
N GLU A 136 -1.51 -8.51 -15.56
CA GLU A 136 -0.41 -9.10 -14.78
C GLU A 136 0.55 -9.81 -15.73
N ILE A 137 1.84 -9.53 -15.60
CA ILE A 137 2.85 -10.09 -16.51
C ILE A 137 3.14 -11.56 -16.19
N SER A 138 3.02 -11.97 -14.92
CA SER A 138 3.33 -13.32 -14.44
C SER A 138 2.08 -14.20 -14.30
N PRO A 139 1.92 -15.25 -15.10
CA PRO A 139 0.83 -16.20 -14.92
C PRO A 139 0.90 -16.93 -13.57
N ALA A 140 2.10 -17.09 -12.98
CA ALA A 140 2.26 -17.70 -11.67
C ALA A 140 1.69 -16.81 -10.55
N VAL A 141 1.74 -15.48 -10.70
CA VAL A 141 1.10 -14.53 -9.77
C VAL A 141 -0.42 -14.66 -9.82
N ILE A 142 -1.02 -14.81 -11.00
CA ILE A 142 -2.47 -15.03 -11.13
C ILE A 142 -2.91 -16.34 -10.46
N ASP A 143 -2.14 -17.43 -10.62
CA ASP A 143 -2.43 -18.69 -9.94
C ASP A 143 -2.32 -18.54 -8.42
N ALA A 144 -1.29 -17.85 -7.96
CA ALA A 144 -1.05 -17.57 -6.54
C ALA A 144 -2.12 -16.67 -5.92
N ALA A 145 -2.62 -15.66 -6.66
CA ALA A 145 -3.67 -14.74 -6.19
C ALA A 145 -4.98 -15.46 -5.82
N ARG A 146 -5.31 -16.57 -6.47
CA ARG A 146 -6.49 -17.41 -6.13
C ARG A 146 -6.42 -18.00 -4.72
N LEU A 147 -5.22 -18.13 -4.16
CA LEU A 147 -5.05 -18.59 -2.78
C LEU A 147 -5.42 -17.53 -1.74
N PHE A 148 -5.59 -16.29 -2.15
CA PHE A 148 -6.01 -15.17 -1.30
C PHE A 148 -7.50 -14.83 -1.42
N LYS A 149 -8.34 -15.74 -1.96
CA LYS A 149 -9.76 -15.52 -2.27
C LYS A 149 -10.57 -14.89 -1.12
N ASP A 150 -10.27 -15.27 0.12
CA ASP A 150 -10.96 -14.75 1.31
C ASP A 150 -10.59 -13.29 1.60
N ALA A 151 -9.36 -12.89 1.23
CA ALA A 151 -8.85 -11.52 1.41
C ALA A 151 -9.12 -10.63 0.19
N ASN A 152 -9.14 -11.19 -1.02
CA ASN A 152 -9.31 -10.45 -2.27
C ASN A 152 -10.75 -10.53 -2.84
N ARG A 153 -11.73 -11.00 -2.06
CA ARG A 153 -13.14 -11.11 -2.47
C ARG A 153 -13.34 -11.97 -3.74
N ASN A 154 -12.47 -12.95 -3.93
CA ASN A 154 -12.43 -13.80 -5.13
C ASN A 154 -12.28 -13.01 -6.45
N ALA A 155 -11.52 -11.92 -6.42
CA ALA A 155 -11.41 -10.95 -7.50
C ALA A 155 -10.98 -11.54 -8.85
N ILE A 156 -10.14 -12.59 -8.84
CA ILE A 156 -9.64 -13.22 -10.07
C ILE A 156 -10.78 -13.90 -10.85
N ASP A 157 -11.74 -14.48 -10.15
CA ASP A 157 -12.84 -15.26 -10.75
C ASP A 157 -14.19 -14.50 -10.69
N ASP A 158 -14.20 -13.22 -10.35
CA ASP A 158 -15.39 -12.35 -10.42
C ASP A 158 -15.78 -12.16 -11.91
N PRO A 159 -17.07 -12.30 -12.28
CA PRO A 159 -17.52 -12.20 -13.67
C PRO A 159 -17.25 -10.83 -14.31
N ARG A 160 -17.00 -9.79 -13.53
CA ARG A 160 -16.64 -8.44 -14.01
C ARG A 160 -15.14 -8.33 -14.31
N THR A 161 -14.32 -9.28 -13.84
CA THR A 161 -12.87 -9.27 -14.01
C THR A 161 -12.47 -9.95 -15.32
N HIS A 162 -11.66 -9.25 -16.11
CA HIS A 162 -11.02 -9.80 -17.30
C HIS A 162 -9.51 -9.80 -17.07
N VAL A 163 -8.96 -10.99 -16.84
CA VAL A 163 -7.53 -11.16 -16.61
C VAL A 163 -6.78 -11.20 -17.92
N HIS A 164 -5.74 -10.38 -18.04
CA HIS A 164 -4.82 -10.32 -19.15
C HIS A 164 -3.40 -10.63 -18.67
N VAL A 165 -2.82 -11.72 -19.15
CA VAL A 165 -1.43 -12.06 -18.86
C VAL A 165 -0.58 -11.38 -19.95
N ASP A 166 -0.11 -10.17 -19.66
CA ASP A 166 0.61 -9.34 -20.60
C ASP A 166 1.43 -8.25 -19.89
N ASP A 167 2.35 -7.62 -20.61
CA ASP A 167 2.97 -6.36 -20.17
C ASP A 167 1.98 -5.20 -20.24
N ALA A 168 1.94 -4.37 -19.20
CA ALA A 168 0.95 -3.31 -19.08
C ALA A 168 1.02 -2.25 -20.19
N LYS A 169 2.24 -1.88 -20.65
CA LYS A 169 2.42 -0.93 -21.76
C LYS A 169 1.94 -1.54 -23.06
N THR A 170 2.28 -2.81 -23.31
CA THR A 170 1.86 -3.57 -24.49
C THR A 170 0.35 -3.71 -24.51
N PHE A 171 -0.26 -4.13 -23.40
CA PHE A 171 -1.71 -4.23 -23.29
C PHE A 171 -2.40 -2.91 -23.60
N MET A 172 -1.97 -1.80 -22.97
CA MET A 172 -2.57 -0.49 -23.23
C MET A 172 -2.35 -0.01 -24.66
N ALA A 173 -1.18 -0.28 -25.27
CA ALA A 173 -0.93 0.10 -26.67
C ALA A 173 -1.91 -0.56 -27.65
N LEU A 174 -2.43 -1.74 -27.33
CA LEU A 174 -3.36 -2.50 -28.14
C LEU A 174 -4.83 -2.34 -27.73
N ALA A 175 -5.10 -1.85 -26.51
CA ALA A 175 -6.45 -1.72 -25.98
C ALA A 175 -7.16 -0.46 -26.52
N PRO A 176 -8.31 -0.59 -27.21
CA PRO A 176 -9.05 0.57 -27.74
C PRO A 176 -9.92 1.26 -26.67
N ARG A 177 -9.80 0.86 -25.41
CA ARG A 177 -10.74 1.24 -24.33
C ARG A 177 -10.24 2.43 -23.53
N LYS A 178 -11.20 3.25 -23.06
CA LYS A 178 -11.01 4.26 -22.03
C LYS A 178 -11.48 3.71 -20.68
N TYR A 179 -10.78 4.11 -19.60
CA TYR A 179 -11.09 3.73 -18.24
C TYR A 179 -11.45 4.95 -17.40
N ASP A 180 -12.39 4.77 -16.50
CA ASP A 180 -12.73 5.78 -15.49
C ASP A 180 -11.66 5.86 -14.42
N ILE A 181 -11.06 4.71 -14.11
CA ILE A 181 -9.96 4.60 -13.14
C ILE A 181 -8.90 3.66 -13.70
N ILE A 182 -7.65 4.06 -13.54
CA ILE A 182 -6.49 3.17 -13.71
C ILE A 182 -5.78 3.09 -12.36
N VAL A 183 -5.65 1.88 -11.80
CA VAL A 183 -4.93 1.60 -10.56
C VAL A 183 -3.64 0.89 -10.94
N SER A 184 -2.50 1.52 -10.69
CA SER A 184 -1.17 0.96 -10.95
C SER A 184 -0.51 0.62 -9.62
N VAL A 185 -0.40 -0.69 -9.35
CA VAL A 185 0.19 -1.26 -8.13
C VAL A 185 1.26 -2.29 -8.50
N PRO A 186 2.28 -1.87 -9.25
CA PRO A 186 3.37 -2.75 -9.65
C PRO A 186 4.21 -3.19 -8.45
N SER A 187 5.15 -4.10 -8.65
CA SER A 187 6.21 -4.38 -7.69
C SER A 187 7.15 -3.17 -7.51
N ASN A 188 8.19 -3.30 -6.71
CA ASN A 188 9.10 -2.20 -6.40
C ASN A 188 9.99 -1.85 -7.60
N PRO A 189 10.34 -0.56 -7.80
CA PRO A 189 11.12 -0.10 -8.95
C PRO A 189 12.56 -0.63 -9.01
N TRP A 190 13.10 -1.22 -7.93
CA TRP A 190 14.40 -1.91 -8.00
C TRP A 190 14.33 -3.30 -8.68
N VAL A 191 13.14 -3.81 -8.95
CA VAL A 191 12.95 -5.01 -9.77
C VAL A 191 13.11 -4.62 -11.23
N ALA A 192 14.00 -5.30 -11.95
CA ALA A 192 14.33 -4.97 -13.32
C ALA A 192 13.07 -4.84 -14.21
N GLY A 193 12.99 -3.74 -14.95
CA GLY A 193 11.89 -3.39 -15.85
C GLY A 193 10.67 -2.76 -15.18
N VAL A 194 10.49 -2.89 -13.86
CA VAL A 194 9.33 -2.32 -13.14
C VAL A 194 9.39 -0.79 -13.10
N SER A 195 10.60 -0.21 -13.06
CA SER A 195 10.79 1.25 -13.11
C SER A 195 10.17 1.90 -14.35
N GLY A 196 9.98 1.13 -15.44
CA GLY A 196 9.28 1.54 -16.64
C GLY A 196 7.80 1.89 -16.43
N LEU A 197 7.20 1.51 -15.32
CA LEU A 197 5.84 1.89 -14.91
C LEU A 197 5.81 3.19 -14.06
N PHE A 198 6.95 3.88 -13.97
CA PHE A 198 7.11 5.18 -13.29
C PHE A 198 7.76 6.22 -14.22
N THR A 199 7.71 6.00 -15.54
CA THR A 199 8.24 6.93 -16.54
C THR A 199 7.16 7.87 -17.06
N ARG A 200 7.58 9.03 -17.59
CA ARG A 200 6.68 9.93 -18.32
C ARG A 200 5.94 9.23 -19.45
N ASP A 201 6.63 8.37 -20.19
CA ASP A 201 6.09 7.62 -21.33
C ASP A 201 4.94 6.70 -20.90
N PHE A 202 5.09 6.05 -19.74
CA PHE A 202 4.02 5.28 -19.11
C PHE A 202 2.86 6.17 -18.70
N PHE A 203 3.10 7.27 -17.99
CA PHE A 203 2.04 8.16 -17.54
C PHE A 203 1.27 8.81 -18.71
N GLN A 204 1.96 9.16 -19.79
CA GLN A 204 1.31 9.63 -21.03
C GLN A 204 0.47 8.52 -21.69
N THR A 205 0.92 7.26 -21.59
CA THR A 205 0.13 6.11 -22.05
C THR A 205 -1.11 5.94 -21.20
N VAL A 206 -0.99 6.00 -19.89
CA VAL A 206 -2.12 6.01 -18.94
C VAL A 206 -3.08 7.14 -19.27
N ASP A 207 -2.58 8.36 -19.49
CA ASP A 207 -3.39 9.53 -19.84
C ASP A 207 -4.23 9.29 -21.09
N ARG A 208 -3.63 8.73 -22.15
CA ARG A 208 -4.36 8.37 -23.37
C ARG A 208 -5.49 7.37 -23.15
N HIS A 209 -5.43 6.55 -22.08
CA HIS A 209 -6.43 5.52 -21.77
C HIS A 209 -7.40 5.93 -20.64
N LEU A 210 -7.20 7.06 -20.00
CA LEU A 210 -8.18 7.61 -19.07
C LEU A 210 -9.32 8.32 -19.80
N ALA A 211 -10.52 8.22 -19.26
CA ALA A 211 -11.65 9.08 -19.60
C ALA A 211 -11.32 10.54 -19.28
N ASP A 212 -12.12 11.50 -19.76
CA ASP A 212 -11.85 12.93 -19.57
C ASP A 212 -11.87 13.39 -18.10
N ASP A 213 -12.58 12.68 -17.26
CA ASP A 213 -12.67 12.85 -15.81
C ASP A 213 -12.03 11.69 -15.06
N GLY A 214 -11.20 10.90 -15.75
CA GLY A 214 -10.58 9.69 -15.21
C GLY A 214 -9.50 9.99 -14.18
N ILE A 215 -9.29 9.02 -13.29
CA ILE A 215 -8.35 9.09 -12.17
C ILE A 215 -7.30 7.99 -12.31
N LEU A 216 -6.03 8.37 -12.18
CA LEU A 216 -4.92 7.45 -11.94
C LEU A 216 -4.69 7.32 -10.43
N VAL A 217 -4.56 6.09 -9.96
CA VAL A 217 -4.07 5.73 -8.63
C VAL A 217 -2.75 5.00 -8.81
N GLN A 218 -1.65 5.59 -8.34
CA GLN A 218 -0.30 5.03 -8.47
C GLN A 218 0.28 4.74 -7.11
N TRP A 219 0.69 3.51 -6.86
CA TRP A 219 1.41 3.10 -5.66
C TRP A 219 2.92 3.34 -5.80
N ILE A 220 3.58 3.71 -4.69
CA ILE A 220 5.03 3.70 -4.53
C ILE A 220 5.39 3.40 -3.07
N HIS A 221 6.46 2.62 -2.85
CA HIS A 221 6.97 2.32 -1.52
C HIS A 221 7.83 3.47 -0.96
N THR A 222 7.95 3.53 0.37
CA THR A 222 8.83 4.49 1.07
C THR A 222 10.04 3.84 1.73
N TYR A 223 9.95 2.54 2.08
CA TYR A 223 11.07 1.78 2.70
C TYR A 223 12.15 1.47 1.67
N GLU A 224 13.41 1.40 2.12
CA GLU A 224 14.56 1.10 1.25
C GLU A 224 14.59 1.99 -0.01
N ASN A 225 14.26 3.25 0.18
CA ASN A 225 14.13 4.27 -0.85
C ASN A 225 14.76 5.58 -0.37
N ARG A 226 14.92 6.55 -1.26
CA ARG A 226 15.39 7.91 -0.98
C ARG A 226 14.30 8.91 -1.31
N GLN A 227 14.26 10.00 -0.53
CA GLN A 227 13.30 11.07 -0.78
C GLN A 227 13.39 11.62 -2.21
N GLU A 228 14.62 11.75 -2.73
CA GLU A 228 14.87 12.27 -4.08
C GLU A 228 14.24 11.37 -5.17
N LEU A 229 14.16 10.05 -4.94
CA LEU A 229 13.53 9.12 -5.87
C LEU A 229 11.99 9.19 -5.78
N ILE A 230 11.44 9.39 -4.60
CA ILE A 230 10.01 9.67 -4.42
C ILE A 230 9.65 11.00 -5.10
N GLN A 231 10.45 12.04 -4.90
CA GLN A 231 10.30 13.33 -5.57
C GLN A 231 10.41 13.22 -7.09
N LEU A 232 11.35 12.40 -7.59
CA LEU A 232 11.49 12.10 -9.02
C LEU A 232 10.20 11.52 -9.60
N VAL A 233 9.61 10.51 -8.93
CA VAL A 233 8.34 9.90 -9.37
C VAL A 233 7.20 10.91 -9.33
N MET A 234 7.11 11.74 -8.29
CA MET A 234 6.07 12.77 -8.18
C MET A 234 6.20 13.83 -9.28
N ARG A 235 7.42 14.30 -9.58
CA ARG A 235 7.68 15.23 -10.70
C ARG A 235 7.28 14.62 -12.02
N THR A 236 7.68 13.37 -12.26
CA THR A 236 7.37 12.65 -13.49
C THR A 236 5.87 12.46 -13.69
N LEU A 237 5.15 12.11 -12.62
CA LEU A 237 3.69 12.01 -12.62
C LEU A 237 3.04 13.36 -12.97
N ARG A 238 3.51 14.45 -12.35
CA ARG A 238 2.96 15.80 -12.53
C ARG A 238 3.26 16.41 -13.90
N ASP A 239 4.30 15.96 -14.59
CA ASP A 239 4.58 16.37 -15.97
C ASP A 239 3.42 15.97 -16.92
N THR A 240 2.68 14.92 -16.58
CA THR A 240 1.51 14.46 -17.33
C THR A 240 0.19 14.87 -16.67
N PHE A 241 0.08 14.77 -15.35
CA PHE A 241 -1.13 15.02 -14.58
C PHE A 241 -0.95 16.26 -13.68
N PRO A 242 -1.53 17.43 -14.04
CA PRO A 242 -1.34 18.65 -13.27
C PRO A 242 -1.95 18.61 -11.87
N HIS A 243 -2.98 17.78 -11.67
CA HIS A 243 -3.68 17.63 -10.39
C HIS A 243 -3.32 16.30 -9.76
N ALA A 244 -2.55 16.33 -8.67
CA ALA A 244 -2.15 15.12 -7.96
C ALA A 244 -2.08 15.37 -6.44
N THR A 245 -2.51 14.37 -5.68
CA THR A 245 -2.49 14.34 -4.21
C THR A 245 -1.77 13.10 -3.71
N THR A 246 -1.26 13.13 -2.48
CA THR A 246 -0.55 11.99 -1.88
C THR A 246 -1.27 11.50 -0.65
N TRP A 247 -1.42 10.19 -0.56
CA TRP A 247 -2.07 9.47 0.53
C TRP A 247 -1.11 8.46 1.13
N LEU A 248 -1.20 8.26 2.44
CA LEU A 248 -0.29 7.43 3.20
C LEU A 248 -0.89 6.05 3.48
N GLY A 249 -0.15 5.01 3.14
CA GLY A 249 -0.26 3.67 3.71
C GLY A 249 0.72 3.48 4.88
N PRO A 250 0.74 2.31 5.52
CA PRO A 250 1.68 2.03 6.62
C PRO A 250 3.15 2.21 6.26
N TYR A 251 3.55 1.83 5.05
CA TYR A 251 4.94 1.87 4.56
C TYR A 251 5.02 2.36 3.10
N ASP A 252 3.94 2.95 2.59
CA ASP A 252 3.77 3.23 1.18
C ASP A 252 3.06 4.56 0.99
N LEU A 253 3.16 5.08 -0.24
CA LEU A 253 2.37 6.19 -0.70
C LEU A 253 1.44 5.74 -1.83
N VAL A 254 0.27 6.33 -1.86
CA VAL A 254 -0.67 6.22 -2.97
C VAL A 254 -0.86 7.62 -3.55
N LEU A 255 -0.44 7.80 -4.80
CA LEU A 255 -0.61 9.03 -5.55
C LEU A 255 -1.93 8.96 -6.30
N VAL A 256 -2.78 9.97 -6.14
CA VAL A 256 -4.04 10.09 -6.89
C VAL A 256 -3.91 11.27 -7.82
N ALA A 257 -4.03 11.03 -9.12
CA ALA A 257 -3.74 12.02 -10.15
C ALA A 257 -4.83 12.09 -11.23
N SER A 258 -5.02 13.26 -11.82
CA SER A 258 -6.04 13.51 -12.85
C SER A 258 -5.69 14.71 -13.73
N ARG A 259 -6.35 14.80 -14.91
CA ARG A 259 -6.23 15.98 -15.79
C ARG A 259 -6.97 17.20 -15.27
N LYS A 260 -8.07 16.96 -14.56
CA LYS A 260 -8.95 18.00 -14.04
C LYS A 260 -8.85 18.06 -12.51
N PRO A 261 -9.08 19.20 -11.89
CA PRO A 261 -9.10 19.27 -10.43
C PRO A 261 -10.07 18.26 -9.83
N LEU A 262 -9.62 17.53 -8.81
CA LEU A 262 -10.47 16.63 -8.06
C LEU A 262 -11.43 17.44 -7.19
N THR A 263 -12.71 17.48 -7.59
CA THR A 263 -13.75 18.16 -6.80
C THR A 263 -14.15 17.29 -5.61
N PHE A 264 -13.83 17.76 -4.43
CA PHE A 264 -14.24 17.10 -3.19
C PHE A 264 -15.74 17.33 -2.94
N ASP A 265 -16.42 16.24 -2.61
CA ASP A 265 -17.84 16.26 -2.24
C ASP A 265 -18.05 15.28 -1.07
N ALA A 266 -18.26 15.84 0.12
CA ALA A 266 -18.39 15.07 1.36
C ALA A 266 -19.64 14.17 1.36
N GLN A 267 -20.75 14.59 0.73
CA GLN A 267 -21.98 13.80 0.66
C GLN A 267 -21.79 12.60 -0.26
N ARG A 268 -21.18 12.81 -1.44
CA ARG A 268 -20.87 11.73 -2.38
C ARG A 268 -19.90 10.73 -1.74
N LEU A 269 -18.85 11.21 -1.06
CA LEU A 269 -17.92 10.34 -0.34
C LEU A 269 -18.64 9.50 0.70
N ALA A 270 -19.45 10.12 1.56
CA ALA A 270 -20.20 9.42 2.60
C ALA A 270 -21.19 8.40 2.02
N ALA A 271 -21.91 8.74 0.94
CA ALA A 271 -22.84 7.82 0.27
C ALA A 271 -22.12 6.59 -0.29
N ARG A 272 -20.95 6.75 -0.93
CA ARG A 272 -20.15 5.64 -1.45
C ARG A 272 -19.58 4.76 -0.34
N MET A 273 -19.08 5.36 0.73
CA MET A 273 -18.60 4.61 1.90
C MET A 273 -19.72 3.87 2.63
N ALA A 274 -20.97 4.31 2.52
CA ALA A 274 -22.13 3.64 3.10
C ALA A 274 -22.58 2.40 2.32
N HIS A 275 -22.10 2.21 1.06
CA HIS A 275 -22.41 0.99 0.30
C HIS A 275 -21.94 -0.24 1.09
N PRO A 276 -22.78 -1.28 1.28
CA PRO A 276 -22.49 -2.40 2.18
C PRO A 276 -21.11 -3.06 1.95
N ASP A 277 -20.77 -3.31 0.69
CA ASP A 277 -19.50 -3.95 0.32
C ASP A 277 -18.29 -3.05 0.58
N VAL A 278 -18.39 -1.76 0.25
CA VAL A 278 -17.34 -0.76 0.49
C VAL A 278 -17.12 -0.59 1.99
N LYS A 279 -18.22 -0.44 2.75
CA LYS A 279 -18.17 -0.32 4.21
C LYS A 279 -17.51 -1.53 4.87
N ALA A 280 -17.89 -2.74 4.45
CA ALA A 280 -17.33 -3.97 4.99
C ALA A 280 -15.83 -4.11 4.66
N ASP A 281 -15.42 -3.74 3.44
CA ASP A 281 -14.04 -3.83 2.99
C ASP A 281 -13.13 -2.81 3.70
N LEU A 282 -13.57 -1.56 3.83
CA LEU A 282 -12.85 -0.52 4.58
C LEU A 282 -12.79 -0.82 6.09
N ALA A 283 -13.83 -1.41 6.66
CA ALA A 283 -13.87 -1.73 8.08
C ALA A 283 -12.80 -2.74 8.50
N ARG A 284 -12.38 -3.66 7.62
CA ARG A 284 -11.32 -4.64 7.94
C ARG A 284 -9.93 -4.00 8.14
N VAL A 285 -9.78 -2.76 7.70
CA VAL A 285 -8.57 -1.93 7.92
C VAL A 285 -8.86 -0.72 8.82
N ASP A 286 -9.91 -0.79 9.64
CA ASP A 286 -10.34 0.24 10.61
C ASP A 286 -10.66 1.62 9.99
N ILE A 287 -11.06 1.66 8.72
CA ILE A 287 -11.58 2.86 8.07
C ILE A 287 -13.12 2.79 8.10
N HIS A 288 -13.75 3.48 9.03
CA HIS A 288 -15.18 3.38 9.27
C HIS A 288 -15.98 4.58 8.76
N ASP A 289 -15.31 5.70 8.47
CA ASP A 289 -15.94 6.95 8.04
C ASP A 289 -14.97 7.80 7.20
N ALA A 290 -15.52 8.89 6.63
CA ALA A 290 -14.76 9.80 5.79
C ALA A 290 -13.61 10.50 6.55
N PHE A 291 -13.77 10.76 7.85
CA PHE A 291 -12.71 11.34 8.66
C PHE A 291 -11.46 10.45 8.72
N ALA A 292 -11.66 9.14 8.97
CA ALA A 292 -10.58 8.16 9.01
C ALA A 292 -9.89 8.01 7.64
N LEU A 293 -10.65 8.00 6.53
CA LEU A 293 -10.06 7.95 5.20
C LEU A 293 -9.27 9.22 4.88
N LEU A 294 -9.88 10.39 5.08
CA LEU A 294 -9.28 11.68 4.73
C LEU A 294 -8.05 12.02 5.58
N SER A 295 -7.94 11.44 6.78
CA SER A 295 -6.74 11.58 7.62
C SER A 295 -5.48 10.97 7.02
N LYS A 296 -5.63 10.12 5.99
CA LYS A 296 -4.50 9.52 5.27
C LYS A 296 -3.93 10.41 4.17
N GLN A 297 -4.59 11.50 3.81
CA GLN A 297 -4.02 12.47 2.87
C GLN A 297 -2.89 13.24 3.54
N VAL A 298 -1.68 13.16 2.96
CA VAL A 298 -0.47 13.84 3.47
C VAL A 298 -0.06 15.03 2.64
N HIS A 299 -0.36 15.04 1.34
CA HIS A 299 -0.17 16.22 0.51
C HIS A 299 -1.45 16.56 -0.25
N SER A 300 -1.83 17.83 -0.19
CA SER A 300 -2.75 18.46 -1.13
C SER A 300 -2.12 18.57 -2.52
N GLU A 301 -2.84 19.05 -3.53
CA GLU A 301 -2.27 19.30 -4.87
C GLU A 301 -1.08 20.26 -4.80
N GLN A 302 -1.21 21.33 -4.00
CA GLN A 302 -0.15 22.30 -3.80
C GLN A 302 1.00 21.71 -2.97
N GLY A 303 0.71 21.01 -1.89
CA GLY A 303 1.73 20.38 -1.05
C GLY A 303 2.53 19.33 -1.81
N GLN A 304 1.91 18.55 -2.71
CA GLN A 304 2.63 17.60 -3.55
C GLN A 304 3.53 18.31 -4.57
N LEU A 305 3.06 19.41 -5.19
CA LEU A 305 3.86 20.22 -6.11
C LEU A 305 5.12 20.75 -5.41
N GLU A 306 4.95 21.32 -4.22
CA GLU A 306 6.05 21.85 -3.42
C GLU A 306 7.01 20.77 -2.96
N PHE A 307 6.50 19.63 -2.51
CA PHE A 307 7.34 18.50 -2.10
C PHE A 307 8.10 17.90 -3.29
N ALA A 308 7.46 17.73 -4.44
CA ALA A 308 8.10 17.22 -5.65
C ALA A 308 9.29 18.11 -6.07
N GLY A 309 9.18 19.43 -5.92
CA GLY A 309 10.23 20.38 -6.23
C GLY A 309 10.65 20.37 -7.71
N GLU A 310 11.76 21.03 -7.99
CA GLU A 310 12.39 21.03 -9.31
C GLU A 310 13.42 19.89 -9.44
N GLY A 311 13.65 19.41 -10.66
CA GLY A 311 14.66 18.39 -10.93
C GLY A 311 14.35 17.55 -12.16
N PRO A 312 15.09 16.46 -12.38
CA PRO A 312 14.91 15.59 -13.53
C PRO A 312 13.56 14.88 -13.53
N ILE A 313 13.18 14.39 -14.71
CA ILE A 313 12.00 13.57 -14.97
C ILE A 313 12.48 12.19 -15.40
N ASN A 314 11.82 11.14 -14.94
CA ASN A 314 12.11 9.77 -15.32
C ASN A 314 11.44 9.44 -16.67
N THR A 315 12.20 9.03 -17.66
CA THR A 315 11.70 8.67 -19.01
C THR A 315 12.13 7.26 -19.38
N ASP A 316 11.56 6.70 -20.46
CA ASP A 316 12.01 5.39 -20.95
C ASP A 316 13.46 5.44 -21.47
N ASP A 317 13.86 6.57 -22.09
CA ASP A 317 15.22 6.77 -22.61
C ASP A 317 16.25 7.13 -21.53
N ASP A 318 15.82 7.82 -20.45
CA ASP A 318 16.64 8.17 -19.29
C ASP A 318 15.94 7.69 -18.01
N ASN A 319 16.00 6.38 -17.80
CA ASN A 319 15.32 5.73 -16.67
C ASN A 319 16.21 5.77 -15.42
N ILE A 320 16.30 6.93 -14.81
CA ILE A 320 17.08 7.18 -13.59
C ILE A 320 16.70 6.19 -12.49
N LEU A 321 15.40 5.88 -12.36
CA LEU A 321 14.85 5.03 -11.30
C LEU A 321 15.35 3.58 -11.43
N GLU A 322 15.56 3.07 -12.66
CA GLU A 322 16.06 1.72 -12.92
C GLU A 322 17.45 1.46 -12.28
N TYR A 323 18.29 2.49 -12.23
CA TYR A 323 19.65 2.39 -11.69
C TYR A 323 19.75 2.88 -10.25
N ALA A 324 19.00 3.90 -9.89
CA ALA A 324 19.11 4.52 -8.56
C ALA A 324 18.33 3.74 -7.47
N SER A 325 17.20 3.13 -7.82
CA SER A 325 16.39 2.38 -6.86
C SER A 325 17.08 1.12 -6.33
N PRO A 326 17.73 0.28 -7.16
CA PRO A 326 18.55 -0.83 -6.64
C PRO A 326 19.67 -0.38 -5.71
N ILE A 327 20.30 0.76 -5.98
CA ILE A 327 21.35 1.29 -5.10
C ILE A 327 20.78 1.64 -3.73
N ALA A 328 19.64 2.36 -3.69
CA ALA A 328 18.96 2.71 -2.45
C ALA A 328 18.59 1.47 -1.64
N PHE A 329 18.05 0.44 -2.31
CA PHE A 329 17.72 -0.85 -1.71
C PHE A 329 18.94 -1.55 -1.10
N PHE A 330 20.05 -1.71 -1.86
CA PHE A 330 21.23 -2.42 -1.38
C PHE A 330 22.02 -1.68 -0.30
N VAL A 331 21.98 -0.35 -0.28
CA VAL A 331 22.59 0.46 0.78
C VAL A 331 21.75 0.43 2.05
N GLY A 332 20.48 0.03 1.96
CA GLY A 332 19.54 0.03 3.07
C GLY A 332 19.15 1.45 3.48
N ASP A 333 19.06 2.34 2.48
CA ASP A 333 18.60 3.70 2.73
C ASP A 333 17.19 3.66 3.35
N GLN A 334 17.02 4.49 4.36
CA GLN A 334 15.73 4.69 4.99
C GLN A 334 15.25 6.07 4.64
N ASP A 335 14.19 6.14 3.84
CA ASP A 335 13.51 7.39 3.63
C ASP A 335 12.92 7.90 4.95
N ARG A 336 13.21 9.14 5.26
CA ARG A 336 12.64 9.85 6.41
C ARG A 336 11.26 10.42 6.13
N PHE A 337 10.64 10.02 5.03
CA PHE A 337 9.29 10.50 4.68
C PHE A 337 8.31 10.35 5.85
N HIS A 338 8.42 9.27 6.61
CA HIS A 338 7.64 9.07 7.82
C HIS A 338 8.01 10.01 8.98
N ASP A 339 9.23 10.50 9.04
CA ASP A 339 9.70 11.41 10.10
C ASP A 339 9.53 12.88 9.72
N GLU A 340 9.59 13.23 8.44
CA GLU A 340 9.59 14.61 7.91
C GLU A 340 8.30 15.01 7.16
N ARG A 341 7.20 14.32 7.40
CA ARG A 341 5.89 14.41 6.71
C ARG A 341 5.23 15.77 6.69
N ARG A 342 5.91 16.84 6.93
CA ARG A 342 5.31 18.17 6.89
C ARG A 342 4.94 18.49 5.45
N ALA A 343 3.62 18.50 5.15
CA ALA A 343 3.16 19.17 3.96
C ALA A 343 3.75 20.58 3.97
N PRO A 344 4.46 20.99 2.91
CA PRO A 344 5.10 22.31 2.86
C PRO A 344 4.11 23.45 3.11
N ASP A 345 2.82 23.27 2.71
CA ASP A 345 1.71 24.19 2.95
C ASP A 345 1.14 24.14 4.39
N GLY A 346 1.81 23.46 5.31
CA GLY A 346 1.34 23.27 6.69
C GLY A 346 0.08 22.43 6.81
N GLY A 347 -0.30 21.69 5.75
CA GLY A 347 -1.49 20.86 5.69
C GLY A 347 -2.81 21.65 5.55
N SER A 348 -2.76 22.95 5.35
CA SER A 348 -3.95 23.83 5.36
C SER A 348 -4.97 23.54 4.24
N ARG A 349 -4.53 22.89 3.16
CA ARG A 349 -5.32 22.57 1.95
C ARG A 349 -5.70 21.09 1.85
N LEU A 350 -5.50 20.28 2.89
CA LEU A 350 -5.94 18.90 2.91
C LEU A 350 -7.48 18.80 2.94
N LEU A 351 -8.03 17.80 2.26
CA LEU A 351 -9.48 17.57 2.19
C LEU A 351 -10.11 17.35 3.56
N ILE A 352 -9.36 16.80 4.51
CA ILE A 352 -9.83 16.61 5.88
C ILE A 352 -10.21 17.94 6.54
N HIS A 353 -9.49 19.04 6.27
CA HIS A 353 -9.82 20.35 6.85
C HIS A 353 -11.12 20.91 6.29
N GLU A 354 -11.38 20.72 5.00
CA GLU A 354 -12.65 21.09 4.40
C GLU A 354 -13.79 20.25 4.98
N TYR A 355 -13.58 18.95 5.10
CA TYR A 355 -14.56 18.04 5.71
C TYR A 355 -14.87 18.43 7.15
N MET A 356 -13.86 18.68 7.99
CA MET A 356 -14.02 19.01 9.41
C MET A 356 -14.74 20.33 9.67
N ARG A 357 -14.66 21.30 8.74
CA ARG A 357 -15.45 22.53 8.87
C ARG A 357 -16.96 22.30 8.78
N GLN A 358 -17.38 21.29 8.01
CA GLN A 358 -18.78 20.94 7.82
C GLN A 358 -19.24 19.83 8.78
N HIS A 359 -18.30 18.97 9.20
CA HIS A 359 -18.52 17.78 10.02
C HIS A 359 -17.49 17.74 11.15
N PRO A 360 -17.66 18.50 12.24
CA PRO A 360 -16.73 18.50 13.37
C PRO A 360 -16.56 17.07 13.90
N PRO A 361 -15.32 16.55 13.97
CA PRO A 361 -15.10 15.16 14.38
C PRO A 361 -15.37 14.98 15.88
N THR A 362 -15.85 13.80 16.22
CA THR A 362 -16.17 13.40 17.59
C THR A 362 -14.95 12.79 18.29
N ALA A 363 -15.02 12.73 19.64
CA ALA A 363 -14.01 12.03 20.45
C ALA A 363 -13.88 10.56 20.03
N GLU A 364 -14.97 9.89 19.68
CA GLU A 364 -14.94 8.50 19.22
C GLU A 364 -14.18 8.33 17.91
N GLN A 365 -14.33 9.25 16.97
CA GLN A 365 -13.57 9.24 15.72
C GLN A 365 -12.06 9.40 15.96
N PHE A 366 -11.66 10.30 16.85
CA PHE A 366 -10.27 10.42 17.26
C PHE A 366 -9.75 9.18 17.99
N ALA A 367 -10.57 8.55 18.82
CA ALA A 367 -10.22 7.28 19.47
C ALA A 367 -9.95 6.17 18.44
N ARG A 368 -10.81 6.03 17.44
CA ARG A 368 -10.64 5.06 16.34
C ARG A 368 -9.39 5.37 15.50
N LEU A 369 -9.21 6.63 15.12
CA LEU A 369 -8.02 7.06 14.38
C LEU A 369 -6.73 6.77 15.16
N HIS A 370 -6.70 7.06 16.47
CA HIS A 370 -5.56 6.72 17.32
C HIS A 370 -5.28 5.21 17.34
N ARG A 371 -6.32 4.36 17.44
CA ARG A 371 -6.15 2.89 17.39
C ARG A 371 -5.58 2.42 16.04
N ASN A 372 -6.10 2.95 14.93
CA ASN A 372 -5.59 2.64 13.59
C ASN A 372 -4.11 3.04 13.46
N MET A 373 -3.79 4.29 13.81
CA MET A 373 -2.41 4.79 13.72
C MET A 373 -1.45 4.00 14.63
N SER A 374 -1.86 3.63 15.83
CA SER A 374 -1.02 2.88 16.78
C SER A 374 -0.64 1.47 16.31
N ARG A 375 -1.25 0.95 15.24
CA ARG A 375 -0.87 -0.33 14.63
C ARG A 375 0.32 -0.19 13.69
N TYR A 376 0.48 0.97 13.06
CA TYR A 376 1.40 1.17 11.95
C TYR A 376 2.44 2.24 12.23
N HIS A 377 2.17 3.15 13.18
CA HIS A 377 3.05 4.24 13.53
C HIS A 377 3.75 3.99 14.86
N ARG A 378 4.92 4.57 15.02
CA ARG A 378 5.63 4.55 16.30
C ARG A 378 4.87 5.41 17.33
N VAL A 379 4.97 5.04 18.58
CA VAL A 379 4.31 5.77 19.69
C VAL A 379 4.86 7.20 19.84
N ASP A 380 6.14 7.42 19.43
CA ASP A 380 6.81 8.72 19.41
C ASP A 380 6.50 9.58 18.18
N ASP A 381 5.69 9.09 17.24
CA ASP A 381 5.26 9.87 16.06
C ASP A 381 4.44 11.10 16.51
N PRO A 382 4.84 12.33 16.11
CA PRO A 382 4.11 13.55 16.44
C PRO A 382 2.64 13.54 16.05
N LEU A 383 2.27 12.83 14.97
CA LEU A 383 0.88 12.69 14.54
C LEU A 383 0.07 11.86 15.52
N VAL A 384 0.62 10.74 16.02
CA VAL A 384 -0.03 9.92 17.04
C VAL A 384 -0.28 10.73 18.30
N ARG A 385 0.72 11.53 18.75
CA ARG A 385 0.55 12.45 19.87
C ARG A 385 -0.52 13.51 19.60
N GLY A 386 -0.53 14.12 18.42
CA GLY A 386 -1.52 15.13 18.03
C GLY A 386 -2.95 14.59 18.06
N VAL A 387 -3.15 13.38 17.53
CA VAL A 387 -4.44 12.69 17.56
C VAL A 387 -4.86 12.36 19.01
N ALA A 388 -3.95 11.84 19.85
CA ALA A 388 -4.22 11.57 21.26
C ALA A 388 -4.55 12.84 22.03
N ALA A 389 -3.84 13.96 21.79
CA ALA A 389 -4.10 15.26 22.40
C ALA A 389 -5.51 15.77 22.05
N LYS A 390 -5.88 15.69 20.77
CA LYS A 390 -7.21 16.12 20.32
C LYS A 390 -8.32 15.22 20.87
N TRP A 391 -8.06 13.91 20.96
CA TRP A 391 -8.99 13.01 21.63
C TRP A 391 -9.19 13.40 23.11
N ARG A 392 -8.11 13.68 23.83
CA ARG A 392 -8.17 14.12 25.23
C ARG A 392 -8.92 15.44 25.42
N GLU A 393 -8.71 16.41 24.50
CA GLU A 393 -9.45 17.68 24.50
C GLU A 393 -10.96 17.47 24.37
N LEU A 394 -11.39 16.60 23.46
CA LEU A 394 -12.81 16.31 23.20
C LEU A 394 -13.45 15.37 24.24
N ALA A 395 -12.66 14.59 24.96
CA ALA A 395 -13.10 13.68 26.00
C ALA A 395 -12.21 13.81 27.25
N PRO A 396 -12.32 14.93 28.00
CA PRO A 396 -11.43 15.22 29.13
C PRO A 396 -11.57 14.22 30.30
N ASP A 397 -12.65 13.45 30.35
CA ASP A 397 -12.87 12.41 31.34
C ASP A 397 -12.49 10.99 30.88
N SER A 398 -12.06 10.84 29.64
CA SER A 398 -11.63 9.54 29.10
C SER A 398 -10.25 9.14 29.64
N ARG A 399 -10.21 8.07 30.43
CA ARG A 399 -8.98 7.42 30.90
C ARG A 399 -8.11 6.97 29.72
N ASP A 400 -8.73 6.35 28.71
CA ASP A 400 -8.01 5.83 27.54
C ASP A 400 -7.32 6.96 26.76
N ALA A 401 -7.98 8.13 26.61
CA ALA A 401 -7.38 9.30 25.98
C ALA A 401 -6.19 9.85 26.78
N ALA A 402 -6.32 9.89 28.10
CA ALA A 402 -5.23 10.32 28.98
C ALA A 402 -4.02 9.37 28.89
N VAL A 403 -4.26 8.06 28.93
CA VAL A 403 -3.21 7.03 28.83
C VAL A 403 -2.55 7.08 27.43
N ALA A 404 -3.34 7.24 26.37
CA ALA A 404 -2.82 7.37 25.01
C ALA A 404 -1.86 8.56 24.87
N LEU A 405 -2.28 9.73 25.36
CA LEU A 405 -1.46 10.95 25.34
C LEU A 405 -0.22 10.81 26.24
N ALA A 406 -0.36 10.22 27.43
CA ALA A 406 0.76 10.01 28.34
C ALA A 406 1.82 9.07 27.75
N LYS A 407 1.42 7.99 27.07
CA LYS A 407 2.34 7.09 26.36
C LYS A 407 3.10 7.81 25.26
N ALA A 408 2.43 8.62 24.45
CA ALA A 408 3.08 9.40 23.41
C ALA A 408 4.02 10.48 23.99
N ALA A 409 3.65 11.12 25.08
CA ALA A 409 4.49 12.09 25.80
C ALA A 409 5.76 11.40 26.37
N LEU A 410 5.63 10.23 26.99
CA LEU A 410 6.77 9.44 27.49
C LEU A 410 7.73 9.06 26.36
N ALA A 411 7.21 8.61 25.24
CA ALA A 411 8.02 8.23 24.07
C ALA A 411 8.82 9.42 23.50
N GLN A 412 8.28 10.64 23.62
CA GLN A 412 8.95 11.89 23.23
C GLN A 412 9.74 12.55 24.37
N GLN A 413 9.93 11.85 25.48
CA GLN A 413 10.65 12.34 26.69
C GLN A 413 10.00 13.58 27.35
N ASP A 414 8.71 13.83 27.12
CA ASP A 414 7.93 14.85 27.79
C ASP A 414 7.39 14.31 29.13
N LEU A 415 8.31 14.16 30.08
CA LEU A 415 8.02 13.55 31.39
C LEU A 415 7.03 14.38 32.22
N SER A 416 7.05 15.71 32.06
CA SER A 416 6.17 16.62 32.77
C SER A 416 4.70 16.42 32.40
N LEU A 417 4.41 16.39 31.08
CA LEU A 417 3.05 16.14 30.60
C LEU A 417 2.59 14.73 30.97
N ALA A 418 3.45 13.73 30.81
CA ALA A 418 3.11 12.35 31.12
C ALA A 418 2.76 12.19 32.62
N ALA A 419 3.58 12.75 33.51
CA ALA A 419 3.33 12.71 34.97
C ALA A 419 2.01 13.38 35.32
N SER A 420 1.76 14.59 34.82
CA SER A 420 0.53 15.34 35.14
C SER A 420 -0.74 14.60 34.68
N LEU A 421 -0.70 13.94 33.50
CA LEU A 421 -1.84 13.16 33.03
C LEU A 421 -2.10 11.91 33.87
N LEU A 422 -1.04 11.18 34.26
CA LEU A 422 -1.16 9.96 35.06
C LEU A 422 -1.55 10.25 36.49
N GLU A 423 -1.00 11.30 37.12
CA GLU A 423 -1.38 11.76 38.46
C GLU A 423 -2.85 12.16 38.52
N ALA A 424 -3.35 12.88 37.51
CA ALA A 424 -4.75 13.25 37.41
C ALA A 424 -5.67 12.01 37.33
N GLU A 425 -5.28 10.96 36.62
CA GLU A 425 -6.05 9.72 36.52
C GLU A 425 -5.99 8.89 37.82
N VAL A 426 -4.86 8.86 38.51
CA VAL A 426 -4.73 8.24 39.85
C VAL A 426 -5.62 8.95 40.85
N ALA A 427 -5.63 10.30 40.86
CA ALA A 427 -6.47 11.10 41.74
C ALA A 427 -7.98 10.86 41.51
N ARG A 428 -8.40 10.50 40.30
CA ARG A 428 -9.78 10.13 39.93
C ARG A 428 -10.18 8.71 40.39
N GLY A 429 -9.30 7.96 41.06
CA GLY A 429 -9.56 6.62 41.56
C GLY A 429 -9.22 5.49 40.59
N GLY A 430 -8.43 5.76 39.57
CA GLY A 430 -7.85 4.75 38.68
C GLY A 430 -6.81 3.91 39.41
N ARG A 431 -7.23 2.79 40.03
CA ARG A 431 -6.33 1.72 40.44
C ARG A 431 -6.26 0.71 39.26
N GLU A 432 -5.14 0.75 38.55
CA GLU A 432 -4.48 -0.36 37.83
C GLU A 432 -3.49 0.19 36.82
#